data_e1f209abdf7ae641776df751457e9b04
#
_entry.id   e1f209abdf7ae641776df751457e9b04
#
_cell.length_a   1.000
_cell.length_b   1.000
_cell.length_c   1.000
_cell.angle_alpha   90.00
_cell.angle_beta   90.00
_cell.angle_gamma   90.00
#
_symmetry.space_group_name_H-M   'P 1'
#
loop_
_entity.id
_entity.type
_entity.pdbx_description
1 polymer ?
#
loop_
_entity_poly.entity_id
_entity_poly.type
_entity_poly.pdbx_seq_one_letter_code
_entity_poly.pdbx_strand_id
1 'polypeptide(L)'
;IPLKTNGGKLADVKSDSIPGHKVETDREGGNLNIKIGDADTFAAQKQKYTILYEYEIGYDYLDDMDELYFNLIGTQWDCFIDNVKFRIEMPSAFDSEKLNFTYGTEGSKDSEAVKYSVDGNIITGKLSTKLEPYEALTVALPLEEGYFSEAHKKTTPADIVQKYYMAILPAITALGAFFWFRKGRSKPFVQTVEFYAPEGVTPADAGFIIDNSVDPMDITSLI
;
A
#
# COMPACT_ATOMS: atom_id res chain seq x y z
N ILE A 1 4.21 16.71 -4.26
CA ILE A 1 3.42 16.29 -3.09
C ILE A 1 3.53 14.77 -2.97
N PRO A 2 4.05 14.22 -1.88
CA PRO A 2 4.18 12.78 -1.71
C PRO A 2 2.80 12.12 -1.60
N LEU A 3 2.64 10.98 -2.26
CA LEU A 3 1.46 10.11 -2.16
C LEU A 3 1.62 9.02 -1.07
N LYS A 4 2.65 9.17 -0.23
CA LYS A 4 2.86 8.38 0.99
C LYS A 4 3.31 9.31 2.09
N THR A 5 2.79 9.12 3.28
CA THR A 5 3.25 9.83 4.47
C THR A 5 4.55 9.23 5.00
N ASN A 6 5.24 9.91 5.92
CA ASN A 6 6.48 9.43 6.55
C ASN A 6 6.33 8.07 7.25
N GLY A 7 5.15 7.69 7.70
CA GLY A 7 4.86 6.36 8.23
C GLY A 7 4.60 5.28 7.16
N GLY A 8 4.77 5.61 5.87
CA GLY A 8 4.43 4.69 4.77
C GLY A 8 2.93 4.56 4.52
N LYS A 9 2.12 5.33 5.20
CA LYS A 9 0.66 5.39 5.00
C LYS A 9 0.37 5.87 3.58
N LEU A 10 -0.59 5.24 2.92
CA LEU A 10 -1.06 5.70 1.61
C LEU A 10 -1.78 7.04 1.79
N ALA A 11 -1.43 8.00 0.95
CA ALA A 11 -2.08 9.29 0.88
C ALA A 11 -2.51 9.57 -0.56
N ASP A 12 -3.48 10.42 -0.74
CA ASP A 12 -3.90 10.86 -2.08
C ASP A 12 -4.20 12.35 -2.09
N VAL A 13 -4.01 12.97 -3.25
CA VAL A 13 -4.44 14.35 -3.51
C VAL A 13 -5.75 14.26 -4.28
N LYS A 14 -6.83 14.69 -3.65
CA LYS A 14 -8.18 14.64 -4.24
C LYS A 14 -8.44 15.79 -5.17
N SER A 15 -7.92 16.97 -4.84
CA SER A 15 -8.04 18.15 -5.69
C SER A 15 -6.82 19.05 -5.54
N ASP A 16 -6.40 19.66 -6.64
CA ASP A 16 -5.36 20.68 -6.68
C ASP A 16 -5.81 21.85 -7.53
N SER A 17 -5.40 23.04 -7.16
CA SER A 17 -5.71 24.28 -7.87
C SER A 17 -4.60 25.31 -7.68
N ILE A 18 -4.17 25.91 -8.78
CA ILE A 18 -3.20 27.02 -8.80
C ILE A 18 -3.79 28.14 -9.64
N PRO A 19 -4.56 29.06 -9.04
CA PRO A 19 -5.24 30.11 -9.75
C PRO A 19 -4.28 30.98 -10.57
N GLY A 20 -4.64 31.22 -11.84
CA GLY A 20 -3.92 32.16 -12.69
C GLY A 20 -2.66 31.59 -13.37
N HIS A 21 -2.40 30.30 -13.24
CA HIS A 21 -1.27 29.66 -13.88
C HIS A 21 -1.70 28.45 -14.71
N LYS A 22 -0.94 28.16 -15.78
CA LYS A 22 -1.05 26.90 -16.50
C LYS A 22 -0.36 25.82 -15.66
N VAL A 23 -1.03 24.70 -15.49
CA VAL A 23 -0.58 23.62 -14.61
C VAL A 23 -0.64 22.31 -15.37
N GLU A 24 0.44 21.55 -15.29
CA GLU A 24 0.49 20.14 -15.70
C GLU A 24 0.76 19.29 -14.46
N THR A 25 0.03 18.21 -14.30
CA THR A 25 0.22 17.28 -13.19
C THR A 25 0.59 15.90 -13.70
N ASP A 26 1.52 15.25 -13.02
CA ASP A 26 1.95 13.89 -13.28
C ASP A 26 2.15 13.12 -11.98
N ARG A 27 1.87 11.81 -12.01
CA ARG A 27 2.03 10.92 -10.85
C ARG A 27 3.15 9.94 -11.13
N GLU A 28 4.33 10.22 -10.59
CA GLU A 28 5.52 9.41 -10.79
C GLU A 28 6.28 9.23 -9.47
N GLY A 29 6.88 8.04 -9.29
CA GLY A 29 7.72 7.76 -8.12
C GLY A 29 7.01 7.84 -6.77
N GLY A 30 5.66 7.70 -6.75
CA GLY A 30 4.87 7.85 -5.53
C GLY A 30 4.64 9.31 -5.11
N ASN A 31 4.83 10.24 -6.03
CA ASN A 31 4.56 11.68 -5.86
C ASN A 31 3.57 12.18 -6.88
N LEU A 32 2.80 13.19 -6.49
CA LEU A 32 2.13 14.08 -7.43
C LEU A 32 3.09 15.23 -7.76
N ASN A 33 3.58 15.28 -8.97
CA ASN A 33 4.40 16.36 -9.50
C ASN A 33 3.49 17.42 -10.13
N ILE A 34 3.68 18.66 -9.70
CA ILE A 34 2.90 19.80 -10.20
C ILE A 34 3.88 20.72 -10.91
N LYS A 35 3.78 20.79 -12.22
CA LYS A 35 4.55 21.71 -13.05
C LYS A 35 3.74 22.96 -13.31
N ILE A 36 4.25 24.10 -12.87
CA ILE A 36 3.57 25.38 -12.94
C ILE A 36 4.28 26.27 -13.97
N GLY A 37 3.54 26.72 -14.97
CA GLY A 37 4.03 27.63 -16.01
C GLY A 37 3.85 27.08 -17.42
N ASP A 38 4.40 27.80 -18.38
CA ASP A 38 4.41 27.46 -19.80
C ASP A 38 5.85 27.38 -20.30
N ALA A 39 6.16 26.36 -21.12
CA ALA A 39 7.50 26.15 -21.68
C ALA A 39 7.96 27.32 -22.56
N ASP A 40 7.03 28.04 -23.16
CA ASP A 40 7.28 29.13 -24.09
C ASP A 40 7.33 30.52 -23.40
N THR A 41 7.16 30.57 -22.09
CA THR A 41 7.11 31.82 -21.33
C THR A 41 8.12 31.83 -20.20
N PHE A 42 9.01 32.83 -20.20
CA PHE A 42 9.96 32.99 -19.12
C PHE A 42 9.26 33.45 -17.83
N ALA A 43 9.58 32.78 -16.73
CA ALA A 43 9.08 33.18 -15.41
C ALA A 43 9.67 34.55 -15.00
N ALA A 44 8.87 35.36 -14.32
CA ALA A 44 9.36 36.61 -13.75
C ALA A 44 10.39 36.32 -12.63
N GLN A 45 11.33 37.25 -12.39
CA GLN A 45 12.35 37.11 -11.34
C GLN A 45 11.77 36.89 -9.95
N LYS A 46 10.57 37.41 -9.69
CA LYS A 46 9.81 37.17 -8.46
C LYS A 46 8.41 36.76 -8.84
N GLN A 47 8.02 35.58 -8.39
CA GLN A 47 6.71 35.02 -8.66
C GLN A 47 6.07 34.58 -7.34
N LYS A 48 4.75 34.77 -7.20
CA LYS A 48 3.98 34.27 -6.09
C LYS A 48 3.05 33.19 -6.60
N TYR A 49 3.12 32.05 -5.96
CA TYR A 49 2.20 30.94 -6.22
C TYR A 49 1.31 30.73 -5.00
N THR A 50 0.05 30.40 -5.25
CA THR A 50 -0.89 29.91 -4.24
C THR A 50 -1.35 28.53 -4.69
N ILE A 51 -0.96 27.52 -3.96
CA ILE A 51 -1.31 26.14 -4.24
C ILE A 51 -2.37 25.70 -3.24
N LEU A 52 -3.54 25.35 -3.72
CA LEU A 52 -4.66 24.83 -2.92
C LEU A 52 -4.79 23.36 -3.27
N TYR A 53 -4.77 22.49 -2.27
CA TYR A 53 -4.97 21.06 -2.48
C TYR A 53 -5.66 20.45 -1.27
N GLU A 54 -6.43 19.40 -1.53
CA GLU A 54 -7.02 18.53 -0.54
C GLU A 54 -6.19 17.25 -0.48
N TYR A 55 -5.62 16.99 0.70
CA TYR A 55 -4.72 15.88 0.92
C TYR A 55 -5.33 14.88 1.89
N GLU A 56 -5.63 13.69 1.41
CA GLU A 56 -6.12 12.60 2.25
C GLU A 56 -4.93 11.86 2.87
N ILE A 57 -4.78 11.99 4.19
CA ILE A 57 -3.68 11.35 4.96
C ILE A 57 -4.02 9.88 5.23
N GLY A 58 -4.47 9.12 4.27
CA GLY A 58 -4.64 7.69 4.37
C GLY A 58 -5.33 7.19 5.65
N TYR A 59 -5.10 5.89 5.93
CA TYR A 59 -5.79 5.21 7.02
C TYR A 59 -5.07 5.40 8.35
N ASP A 60 -5.86 5.43 9.42
CA ASP A 60 -5.36 5.22 10.75
C ASP A 60 -4.96 3.74 10.93
N TYR A 61 -3.71 3.52 11.37
CA TYR A 61 -3.13 2.21 11.66
C TYR A 61 -2.89 2.00 13.16
N LEU A 62 -3.19 3.02 13.97
CA LEU A 62 -3.08 2.97 15.41
C LEU A 62 -4.43 2.56 15.96
N ASP A 63 -4.47 1.58 16.85
CA ASP A 63 -5.72 1.11 17.43
C ASP A 63 -6.11 1.87 18.71
N ASP A 64 -5.15 2.58 19.31
CA ASP A 64 -5.31 3.18 20.64
C ASP A 64 -5.23 4.73 20.61
N MET A 65 -4.90 5.34 19.48
CA MET A 65 -4.74 6.79 19.37
C MET A 65 -4.77 7.27 17.92
N ASP A 66 -5.30 8.46 17.71
CA ASP A 66 -5.10 9.21 16.47
C ASP A 66 -3.80 10.01 16.52
N GLU A 67 -3.26 10.38 15.39
CA GLU A 67 -2.11 11.26 15.32
C GLU A 67 -2.19 12.24 14.14
N LEU A 68 -1.78 13.47 14.35
CA LEU A 68 -1.39 14.37 13.28
C LEU A 68 0.13 14.30 13.12
N TYR A 69 0.61 13.54 12.15
CA TYR A 69 2.02 13.48 11.78
C TYR A 69 2.16 13.88 10.33
N PHE A 70 2.60 15.12 10.11
CA PHE A 70 2.58 15.71 8.77
C PHE A 70 3.76 16.64 8.50
N ASN A 71 4.33 16.53 7.31
CA ASN A 71 5.35 17.48 6.84
C ASN A 71 4.65 18.73 6.27
N LEU A 72 4.68 19.82 7.00
CA LEU A 72 4.22 21.12 6.51
C LEU A 72 5.06 21.57 5.29
N ILE A 73 6.35 21.26 5.33
CA ILE A 73 7.27 21.35 4.21
C ILE A 73 7.97 20.00 4.11
N GLY A 74 7.89 19.36 2.95
CA GLY A 74 8.50 18.06 2.71
C GLY A 74 9.95 18.16 2.25
N THR A 75 10.64 17.02 2.19
CA THR A 75 12.06 16.87 1.85
C THR A 75 12.38 16.96 0.35
N GLN A 76 11.41 17.21 -0.51
CA GLN A 76 11.59 17.15 -1.98
C GLN A 76 12.06 18.48 -2.61
N TRP A 77 12.40 19.46 -1.80
CA TRP A 77 12.86 20.76 -2.28
C TRP A 77 14.38 20.78 -2.36
N ASP A 78 14.91 21.01 -3.54
CA ASP A 78 16.35 21.16 -3.83
C ASP A 78 16.85 22.60 -3.69
N CYS A 79 16.08 23.44 -3.03
CA CYS A 79 16.37 24.85 -2.80
C CYS A 79 16.17 25.24 -1.33
N PHE A 80 16.76 26.40 -0.97
CA PHE A 80 16.53 27.00 0.34
C PHE A 80 15.10 27.51 0.46
N ILE A 81 14.51 27.31 1.64
CA ILE A 81 13.20 27.86 1.98
C ILE A 81 13.36 28.76 3.20
N ASP A 82 13.06 30.02 3.03
CA ASP A 82 13.22 31.04 4.07
C ASP A 82 11.87 31.65 4.46
N ASN A 83 11.82 32.28 5.65
CA ASN A 83 10.63 32.95 6.17
C ASN A 83 9.37 32.07 6.24
N VAL A 84 9.53 30.81 6.65
CA VAL A 84 8.43 29.87 6.80
C VAL A 84 7.48 30.32 7.88
N LYS A 85 6.20 30.43 7.54
CA LYS A 85 5.09 30.68 8.47
C LYS A 85 4.01 29.65 8.19
N PHE A 86 3.37 29.18 9.25
CA PHE A 86 2.29 28.22 9.13
C PHE A 86 1.12 28.55 10.06
N ARG A 87 -0.05 28.10 9.67
CA ARG A 87 -1.28 28.11 10.47
C ARG A 87 -1.97 26.76 10.25
N ILE A 88 -2.23 26.08 11.34
CA ILE A 88 -2.95 24.82 11.38
C ILE A 88 -4.23 25.05 12.14
N GLU A 89 -5.36 24.65 11.59
CA GLU A 89 -6.65 24.72 12.24
C GLU A 89 -7.14 23.28 12.46
N MET A 90 -7.25 22.91 13.72
CA MET A 90 -7.69 21.60 14.13
C MET A 90 -9.22 21.54 14.19
N PRO A 91 -9.85 20.39 13.90
CA PRO A 91 -11.31 20.27 13.92
C PRO A 91 -11.93 20.46 15.30
N SER A 92 -11.19 20.13 16.36
CA SER A 92 -11.63 20.28 17.76
C SER A 92 -10.47 20.64 18.68
N ALA A 93 -10.73 20.79 19.96
CA ALA A 93 -9.72 21.04 20.98
C ALA A 93 -8.78 19.84 21.13
N PHE A 94 -7.54 20.10 21.46
CA PHE A 94 -6.48 19.10 21.64
C PHE A 94 -5.55 19.48 22.77
N ASP A 95 -4.75 18.52 23.25
CA ASP A 95 -3.76 18.75 24.27
C ASP A 95 -2.50 19.39 23.66
N SER A 96 -2.34 20.68 23.87
CA SER A 96 -1.21 21.45 23.35
C SER A 96 0.14 21.09 23.96
N GLU A 97 0.17 20.42 25.11
CA GLU A 97 1.43 19.98 25.76
C GLU A 97 2.10 18.83 24.97
N LYS A 98 1.30 18.09 24.20
CA LYS A 98 1.79 17.00 23.34
C LYS A 98 2.25 17.46 21.95
N LEU A 99 2.00 18.74 21.61
CA LEU A 99 2.35 19.28 20.30
C LEU A 99 3.86 19.43 20.16
N ASN A 100 4.40 18.87 19.11
CA ASN A 100 5.82 18.96 18.79
C ASN A 100 6.03 19.34 17.34
N PHE A 101 7.10 20.10 17.09
CA PHE A 101 7.58 20.43 15.76
C PHE A 101 9.03 20.05 15.66
N THR A 102 9.41 19.49 14.52
CA THR A 102 10.82 19.21 14.20
C THR A 102 11.15 19.75 12.82
N TYR A 103 12.42 20.13 12.60
CA TYR A 103 12.90 20.57 11.29
C TYR A 103 14.28 19.96 11.00
N GLY A 104 14.64 19.92 9.72
CA GLY A 104 15.91 19.39 9.26
C GLY A 104 15.76 18.18 8.34
N THR A 105 16.85 17.45 8.17
CA THR A 105 16.90 16.23 7.38
C THR A 105 16.13 15.08 8.05
N GLU A 106 15.86 14.02 7.31
CA GLU A 106 15.17 12.83 7.84
C GLU A 106 15.85 12.31 9.11
N GLY A 107 15.04 12.12 10.16
CA GLY A 107 15.51 11.69 11.48
C GLY A 107 15.99 12.81 12.41
N SER A 108 16.03 14.07 11.95
CA SER A 108 16.32 15.23 12.82
C SER A 108 15.25 15.36 13.92
N LYS A 109 15.71 15.78 15.10
CA LYS A 109 14.87 16.09 16.27
C LYS A 109 14.97 17.55 16.67
N ASP A 110 15.57 18.39 15.82
CA ASP A 110 15.76 19.79 16.10
C ASP A 110 14.41 20.52 16.10
N SER A 111 14.16 21.30 17.15
CA SER A 111 12.88 22.02 17.35
C SER A 111 13.09 23.47 17.78
N GLU A 112 14.30 23.85 18.18
CA GLU A 112 14.57 25.14 18.84
C GLU A 112 14.24 26.37 17.98
N ALA A 113 14.36 26.25 16.65
CA ALA A 113 14.06 27.34 15.74
C ALA A 113 12.56 27.49 15.42
N VAL A 114 11.72 26.53 15.82
CA VAL A 114 10.26 26.61 15.61
C VAL A 114 9.64 27.39 16.76
N LYS A 115 9.01 28.52 16.43
CA LYS A 115 8.25 29.35 17.41
C LYS A 115 6.77 29.28 17.05
N TYR A 116 5.95 28.88 17.97
CA TYR A 116 4.51 28.76 17.75
C TYR A 116 3.70 29.23 18.96
N SER A 117 2.43 29.47 18.73
CA SER A 117 1.42 29.75 19.74
C SER A 117 0.15 28.99 19.40
N VAL A 118 -0.59 28.61 20.42
CA VAL A 118 -1.88 27.93 20.31
C VAL A 118 -2.95 28.84 20.87
N ASP A 119 -4.02 29.03 20.10
CA ASP A 119 -5.21 29.82 20.49
C ASP A 119 -6.45 28.96 20.17
N GLY A 120 -7.00 28.32 21.18
CA GLY A 120 -8.09 27.36 21.04
C GLY A 120 -7.63 26.15 20.21
N ASN A 121 -8.24 25.97 19.03
CA ASN A 121 -7.90 24.91 18.08
C ASN A 121 -6.98 25.37 16.93
N ILE A 122 -6.44 26.60 17.02
CA ILE A 122 -5.58 27.17 15.98
C ILE A 122 -4.13 27.20 16.46
N ILE A 123 -3.24 26.62 15.67
CA ILE A 123 -1.80 26.65 15.87
C ILE A 123 -1.21 27.61 14.84
N THR A 124 -0.51 28.64 15.30
CA THR A 124 0.18 29.59 14.43
C THR A 124 1.67 29.58 14.76
N GLY A 125 2.51 29.50 13.75
CA GLY A 125 3.94 29.46 14.01
C GLY A 125 4.81 29.93 12.85
N LYS A 126 6.09 29.95 13.13
CA LYS A 126 7.15 30.28 12.18
C LYS A 126 8.42 29.52 12.48
N LEU A 127 9.18 29.25 11.45
CA LEU A 127 10.57 28.81 11.58
C LEU A 127 11.48 30.03 11.58
N SER A 128 12.35 30.15 12.57
CA SER A 128 13.26 31.30 12.75
C SER A 128 14.57 31.16 12.00
N THR A 129 14.82 30.00 11.40
CA THR A 129 15.94 29.72 10.51
C THR A 129 15.41 29.36 9.11
N LYS A 130 16.27 29.34 8.11
CA LYS A 130 15.95 28.78 6.79
C LYS A 130 16.04 27.26 6.82
N LEU A 131 15.30 26.62 5.94
CA LEU A 131 15.51 25.21 5.60
C LEU A 131 16.57 25.13 4.49
N GLU A 132 17.54 24.26 4.67
CA GLU A 132 18.48 23.89 3.64
C GLU A 132 17.80 22.95 2.61
N PRO A 133 18.39 22.75 1.43
CA PRO A 133 17.86 21.77 0.47
C PRO A 133 17.63 20.40 1.12
N TYR A 134 16.47 19.79 0.81
CA TYR A 134 16.04 18.49 1.32
C TYR A 134 15.72 18.41 2.82
N GLU A 135 15.61 19.55 3.49
CA GLU A 135 15.09 19.62 4.85
C GLU A 135 13.57 19.77 4.89
N ALA A 136 12.98 19.25 5.93
CA ALA A 136 11.55 19.29 6.19
C ALA A 136 11.21 20.16 7.42
N LEU A 137 9.95 20.58 7.51
CA LEU A 137 9.30 21.05 8.73
C LEU A 137 8.13 20.12 9.00
N THR A 138 8.17 19.42 10.13
CA THR A 138 7.20 18.39 10.50
C THR A 138 6.44 18.78 11.75
N VAL A 139 5.13 18.56 11.77
CA VAL A 139 4.30 18.60 12.96
C VAL A 139 4.02 17.18 13.43
N ALA A 140 4.07 16.98 14.75
CA ALA A 140 3.70 15.73 15.41
C ALA A 140 2.79 16.06 16.60
N LEU A 141 1.60 15.49 16.62
CA LEU A 141 0.62 15.67 17.68
C LEU A 141 -0.14 14.36 17.88
N PRO A 142 0.15 13.62 18.94
CA PRO A 142 -0.65 12.49 19.36
C PRO A 142 -2.00 12.99 19.89
N LEU A 143 -3.07 12.35 19.49
CA LEU A 143 -4.45 12.70 19.76
C LEU A 143 -5.17 11.50 20.40
N GLU A 144 -6.32 11.74 20.99
CA GLU A 144 -7.15 10.66 21.51
C GLU A 144 -7.81 9.89 20.36
N GLU A 145 -8.02 8.59 20.56
CA GLU A 145 -8.72 7.73 19.59
C GLU A 145 -10.10 8.32 19.24
N GLY A 146 -10.39 8.38 17.95
CA GLY A 146 -11.64 8.92 17.41
C GLY A 146 -11.66 10.45 17.27
N TYR A 147 -10.51 11.12 17.44
CA TYR A 147 -10.41 12.58 17.22
C TYR A 147 -10.77 12.96 15.78
N PHE A 148 -10.33 12.18 14.81
CA PHE A 148 -10.70 12.27 13.41
C PHE A 148 -11.86 11.32 13.09
N SER A 149 -13.08 11.73 13.41
CA SER A 149 -14.29 10.89 13.27
C SER A 149 -14.59 10.39 11.86
N GLU A 150 -14.00 10.99 10.84
CA GLU A 150 -14.13 10.60 9.44
C GLU A 150 -12.94 9.78 8.92
N ALA A 151 -11.98 9.46 9.78
CA ALA A 151 -10.86 8.59 9.44
C ALA A 151 -11.33 7.15 9.20
N HIS A 152 -11.65 6.84 7.97
CA HIS A 152 -12.10 5.51 7.60
C HIS A 152 -10.92 4.55 7.45
N LYS A 153 -10.93 3.44 8.19
CA LYS A 153 -10.06 2.28 7.91
C LYS A 153 -10.45 1.69 6.55
N LYS A 154 -9.70 1.95 5.51
CA LYS A 154 -9.89 1.27 4.21
C LYS A 154 -9.46 -0.17 4.34
N THR A 155 -10.42 -1.05 4.39
CA THR A 155 -10.17 -2.48 4.41
C THR A 155 -9.63 -2.88 3.04
N THR A 156 -8.35 -3.16 2.96
CA THR A 156 -7.78 -3.75 1.75
C THR A 156 -8.15 -5.23 1.67
N PRO A 157 -8.15 -5.85 0.49
CA PRO A 157 -8.31 -7.31 0.40
C PRO A 157 -7.30 -8.08 1.26
N ALA A 158 -6.10 -7.52 1.46
CA ALA A 158 -5.08 -8.10 2.33
C ALA A 158 -5.50 -8.08 3.81
N ASP A 159 -6.11 -6.99 4.30
CA ASP A 159 -6.61 -6.88 5.67
C ASP A 159 -7.75 -7.87 5.92
N ILE A 160 -8.63 -8.06 4.94
CA ILE A 160 -9.69 -9.07 5.00
C ILE A 160 -9.08 -10.46 5.11
N VAL A 161 -8.08 -10.77 4.28
CA VAL A 161 -7.38 -12.06 4.35
C VAL A 161 -6.69 -12.21 5.69
N GLN A 162 -5.97 -11.20 6.18
CA GLN A 162 -5.27 -11.23 7.45
C GLN A 162 -6.23 -11.36 8.64
N LYS A 163 -7.38 -10.72 8.59
CA LYS A 163 -8.41 -10.83 9.64
C LYS A 163 -9.11 -12.18 9.67
N TYR A 164 -9.35 -12.76 8.50
CA TYR A 164 -10.18 -13.97 8.36
C TYR A 164 -9.39 -15.21 7.93
N TYR A 165 -8.05 -15.19 7.83
CA TYR A 165 -7.26 -16.35 7.38
C TYR A 165 -7.52 -17.60 8.21
N MET A 166 -7.75 -17.44 9.52
CA MET A 166 -8.08 -18.53 10.44
C MET A 166 -9.41 -19.24 10.07
N ALA A 167 -10.34 -18.54 9.42
CA ALA A 167 -11.59 -19.11 8.95
C ALA A 167 -11.53 -19.52 7.46
N ILE A 168 -10.81 -18.79 6.63
CA ILE A 168 -10.68 -19.02 5.20
C ILE A 168 -9.98 -20.35 4.91
N LEU A 169 -8.87 -20.64 5.61
CA LEU A 169 -8.12 -21.88 5.41
C LEU A 169 -8.96 -23.15 5.69
N PRO A 170 -9.65 -23.26 6.85
CA PRO A 170 -10.55 -24.38 7.09
C PRO A 170 -11.71 -24.47 6.08
N ALA A 171 -12.24 -23.32 5.64
CA ALA A 171 -13.33 -23.30 4.65
C ALA A 171 -12.86 -23.85 3.29
N ILE A 172 -11.67 -23.46 2.82
CA ILE A 172 -11.08 -23.98 1.57
C ILE A 172 -10.79 -25.49 1.68
N THR A 173 -10.24 -25.94 2.81
CA THR A 173 -9.98 -27.35 3.06
C THR A 173 -11.28 -28.17 3.12
N ALA A 174 -12.32 -27.64 3.76
CA ALA A 174 -13.63 -28.30 3.81
C ALA A 174 -14.28 -28.40 2.41
N LEU A 175 -14.18 -27.34 1.60
CA LEU A 175 -14.63 -27.36 0.21
C LEU A 175 -13.85 -28.38 -0.64
N GLY A 176 -12.53 -28.40 -0.51
CA GLY A 176 -11.67 -29.40 -1.18
C GLY A 176 -12.05 -30.84 -0.80
N ALA A 177 -12.22 -31.10 0.49
CA ALA A 177 -12.66 -32.38 1.00
C ALA A 177 -14.06 -32.74 0.47
N PHE A 178 -15.00 -31.81 0.46
CA PHE A 178 -16.34 -32.03 -0.08
C PHE A 178 -16.32 -32.42 -1.56
N PHE A 179 -15.56 -31.71 -2.39
CA PHE A 179 -15.41 -32.07 -3.81
C PHE A 179 -14.69 -33.40 -4.01
N TRP A 180 -13.68 -33.70 -3.17
CA TRP A 180 -12.98 -34.99 -3.20
C TRP A 180 -13.94 -36.14 -2.84
N PHE A 181 -14.75 -35.99 -1.79
CA PHE A 181 -15.78 -37.01 -1.42
C PHE A 181 -16.82 -37.18 -2.50
N ARG A 182 -17.24 -36.12 -3.18
CA ARG A 182 -18.32 -36.15 -4.17
C ARG A 182 -17.86 -36.65 -5.55
N LYS A 183 -16.67 -36.26 -6.00
CA LYS A 183 -16.21 -36.56 -7.36
C LYS A 183 -14.85 -37.27 -7.42
N GLY A 184 -14.03 -37.20 -6.38
CA GLY A 184 -12.64 -37.66 -6.38
C GLY A 184 -12.45 -39.10 -5.90
N ARG A 185 -13.48 -39.76 -5.38
CA ARG A 185 -13.36 -41.16 -4.98
C ARG A 185 -13.34 -42.02 -6.21
N SER A 186 -12.19 -42.55 -6.53
CA SER A 186 -12.07 -43.65 -7.53
C SER A 186 -12.90 -44.81 -7.08
N LYS A 187 -13.59 -45.43 -8.00
CA LYS A 187 -14.26 -46.71 -7.71
C LYS A 187 -13.16 -47.68 -7.27
N PRO A 188 -13.38 -48.55 -6.27
CA PRO A 188 -12.43 -49.58 -5.90
C PRO A 188 -12.12 -50.38 -7.13
N PHE A 189 -10.82 -50.54 -7.40
CA PHE A 189 -10.34 -51.44 -8.48
C PHE A 189 -10.71 -52.87 -8.04
N VAL A 190 -11.71 -53.43 -8.68
CA VAL A 190 -12.08 -54.86 -8.47
C VAL A 190 -11.13 -55.63 -9.37
N GLN A 191 -10.17 -56.33 -8.76
CA GLN A 191 -9.32 -57.25 -9.47
C GLN A 191 -10.13 -58.49 -9.84
N THR A 192 -10.67 -58.50 -11.03
CA THR A 192 -11.31 -59.68 -11.59
C THR A 192 -10.24 -60.52 -12.28
N VAL A 193 -10.15 -61.80 -11.91
CA VAL A 193 -9.40 -62.75 -12.65
C VAL A 193 -10.22 -63.13 -13.87
N GLU A 194 -9.83 -62.63 -15.02
CA GLU A 194 -10.39 -63.03 -16.30
C GLU A 194 -9.65 -64.23 -16.82
N PHE A 195 -10.40 -65.29 -17.11
CA PHE A 195 -9.84 -66.54 -17.67
C PHE A 195 -9.66 -66.50 -19.20
N TYR A 196 -10.14 -65.44 -19.82
CA TYR A 196 -10.05 -65.24 -21.26
C TYR A 196 -9.16 -64.02 -21.57
N ALA A 197 -8.36 -64.17 -22.60
CA ALA A 197 -7.58 -63.03 -23.06
C ALA A 197 -8.49 -61.90 -23.55
N PRO A 198 -8.14 -60.59 -23.30
CA PRO A 198 -8.89 -59.48 -23.86
C PRO A 198 -9.02 -59.60 -25.37
N GLU A 199 -10.17 -59.18 -25.92
CA GLU A 199 -10.35 -59.18 -27.37
C GLU A 199 -9.28 -58.38 -28.09
N GLY A 200 -8.64 -59.01 -29.10
CA GLY A 200 -7.59 -58.37 -29.91
C GLY A 200 -6.18 -58.46 -29.34
N VAL A 201 -5.95 -59.13 -28.21
CA VAL A 201 -4.63 -59.36 -27.63
C VAL A 201 -4.22 -60.84 -27.90
N THR A 202 -3.14 -61.02 -28.61
CA THR A 202 -2.56 -62.36 -28.82
C THR A 202 -1.64 -62.73 -27.64
N PRO A 203 -1.35 -64.06 -27.44
CA PRO A 203 -0.39 -64.48 -26.42
C PRO A 203 1.00 -63.82 -26.59
N ALA A 204 1.41 -63.52 -27.81
CA ALA A 204 2.67 -62.86 -28.10
C ALA A 204 2.61 -61.37 -27.67
N ASP A 205 1.46 -60.71 -27.87
CA ASP A 205 1.26 -59.32 -27.36
C ASP A 205 1.32 -59.29 -25.84
N ALA A 206 0.76 -60.29 -25.17
CA ALA A 206 0.79 -60.37 -23.72
C ALA A 206 2.23 -60.58 -23.18
N GLY A 207 3.02 -61.40 -23.81
CA GLY A 207 4.46 -61.57 -23.49
C GLY A 207 5.21 -60.27 -23.63
N PHE A 208 5.03 -59.57 -24.74
CA PHE A 208 5.68 -58.29 -24.99
C PHE A 208 5.30 -57.20 -23.98
N ILE A 209 4.03 -57.17 -23.54
CA ILE A 209 3.56 -56.22 -22.53
C ILE A 209 4.20 -56.49 -21.16
N ILE A 210 4.49 -57.74 -20.83
CA ILE A 210 5.04 -58.11 -19.52
C ILE A 210 6.55 -57.75 -19.41
N ASP A 211 7.36 -58.03 -20.43
CA ASP A 211 8.80 -57.88 -20.33
C ASP A 211 9.43 -56.97 -21.40
N ASN A 212 8.61 -56.40 -22.27
CA ASN A 212 9.02 -55.53 -23.38
C ASN A 212 10.05 -56.18 -24.33
N SER A 213 9.99 -57.49 -24.45
CA SER A 213 10.88 -58.32 -25.30
C SER A 213 10.03 -59.29 -26.09
N VAL A 214 10.50 -59.69 -27.28
CA VAL A 214 9.83 -60.72 -28.08
C VAL A 214 10.73 -61.98 -28.06
N ASP A 215 10.34 -62.90 -27.24
CA ASP A 215 11.07 -64.16 -27.10
C ASP A 215 10.55 -65.28 -28.03
N PRO A 216 11.39 -66.28 -28.34
CA PRO A 216 10.95 -67.42 -29.12
C PRO A 216 9.74 -68.17 -28.53
N MET A 217 9.54 -68.06 -27.21
CA MET A 217 8.38 -68.60 -26.51
C MET A 217 7.10 -67.88 -26.84
N ASP A 218 7.13 -66.52 -26.99
CA ASP A 218 5.99 -65.71 -27.38
C ASP A 218 5.54 -66.07 -28.80
N ILE A 219 6.50 -66.32 -29.69
CA ILE A 219 6.20 -66.67 -31.07
C ILE A 219 5.59 -68.05 -31.14
N THR A 220 6.07 -69.02 -30.33
CA THR A 220 5.53 -70.37 -30.32
C THR A 220 4.17 -70.48 -29.68
N SER A 221 3.76 -69.52 -28.85
CA SER A 221 2.43 -69.45 -28.25
C SER A 221 1.32 -69.06 -29.23
N LEU A 222 1.70 -68.66 -30.46
CA LEU A 222 0.77 -68.28 -31.53
C LEU A 222 0.33 -69.46 -32.40
N ILE A 223 1.01 -70.66 -32.27
CA ILE A 223 0.72 -71.88 -33.00
C ILE A 223 -0.15 -72.78 -32.14
#